data_03b986cb90bebd8fefdbac9245ab2019
#
_entry.id   03b986cb90bebd8fefdbac9245ab2019
#
_cell.length_a   1.000
_cell.length_b   1.000
_cell.length_c   1.000
_cell.angle_alpha   90.00
_cell.angle_beta   90.00
_cell.angle_gamma   90.00
#
_symmetry.space_group_name_H-M   'P 1'
#
loop_
_entity.id
_entity.type
_entity.pdbx_description
1 polymer ?
#
loop_
_entity_poly.entity_id
_entity_poly.type
_entity_poly.pdbx_seq_one_letter_code
_entity_poly.pdbx_strand_id
1 'polypeptide(L)'
;MKYSFIIPVYNRPDEVDELLDSLTRQTIRDFEVVVVEDGSSIPCKDVVDNYADRLSIHYYNKENSGPGQTRNYGVERANGEYMLILDSDCILPENYLKEVEAELQYKKADAFGGPDRAHESFTDVQKAINYAMTSFFTTGGIRGGKKKLDKFYPRSFNMGIRKEVYQALGGFSKMR
;
A
#
# COMPACT_ATOMS: atom_id res chain seq x y z
N MET A 1 4.17 -16.93 6.32
CA MET A 1 4.06 -15.46 6.24
C MET A 1 2.69 -15.13 5.73
N LYS A 2 1.98 -14.26 6.44
CA LYS A 2 0.57 -13.99 6.15
C LYS A 2 0.37 -12.81 5.21
N TYR A 3 1.23 -11.79 5.32
CA TYR A 3 1.10 -10.54 4.58
C TYR A 3 2.36 -10.21 3.78
N SER A 4 2.17 -9.65 2.58
CA SER A 4 3.23 -9.03 1.78
C SER A 4 2.82 -7.61 1.42
N PHE A 5 3.59 -6.62 1.87
CA PHE A 5 3.45 -5.25 1.41
C PHE A 5 4.11 -5.12 0.03
N ILE A 6 3.36 -4.64 -0.95
CA ILE A 6 3.82 -4.43 -2.33
C ILE A 6 3.92 -2.93 -2.57
N ILE A 7 5.14 -2.44 -2.76
CA ILE A 7 5.46 -1.02 -2.83
C ILE A 7 6.12 -0.72 -4.19
N PRO A 8 5.37 -0.23 -5.19
CA PRO A 8 5.94 0.27 -6.42
C PRO A 8 6.60 1.64 -6.16
N VAL A 9 7.82 1.84 -6.66
CA VAL A 9 8.60 3.07 -6.46
C VAL A 9 9.06 3.64 -7.78
N TYR A 10 8.99 4.96 -7.91
CA TYR A 10 9.58 5.70 -9.02
C TYR A 10 10.08 7.08 -8.55
N ASN A 11 11.41 7.24 -8.41
CA ASN A 11 12.08 8.48 -8.00
C ASN A 11 11.59 9.07 -6.66
N ARG A 12 11.41 8.23 -5.62
CA ARG A 12 10.85 8.64 -4.32
C ARG A 12 11.56 8.02 -3.13
N PRO A 13 12.91 8.18 -3.00
CA PRO A 13 13.65 7.55 -1.90
C PRO A 13 13.23 8.07 -0.52
N ASP A 14 12.91 9.37 -0.39
CA ASP A 14 12.57 9.98 0.90
C ASP A 14 11.23 9.46 1.42
N GLU A 15 10.22 9.35 0.55
CA GLU A 15 8.91 8.81 0.91
C GLU A 15 8.99 7.31 1.25
N VAL A 16 9.86 6.56 0.55
CA VAL A 16 10.13 5.14 0.88
C VAL A 16 10.73 5.03 2.28
N ASP A 17 11.64 5.92 2.69
CA ASP A 17 12.22 5.94 4.03
C ASP A 17 11.13 6.11 5.10
N GLU A 18 10.24 7.09 4.95
CA GLU A 18 9.13 7.33 5.87
C GLU A 18 8.18 6.12 5.96
N LEU A 19 7.85 5.49 4.83
CA LEU A 19 7.00 4.31 4.79
C LEU A 19 7.67 3.12 5.49
N LEU A 20 8.94 2.82 5.19
CA LEU A 20 9.68 1.71 5.80
C LEU A 20 9.85 1.91 7.31
N ASP A 21 10.13 3.14 7.76
CA ASP A 21 10.18 3.45 9.17
C ASP A 21 8.83 3.18 9.85
N SER A 22 7.70 3.55 9.23
CA SER A 22 6.37 3.25 9.74
C SER A 22 6.09 1.73 9.83
N LEU A 23 6.61 0.95 8.88
CA LEU A 23 6.50 -0.51 8.89
C LEU A 23 7.33 -1.15 10.02
N THR A 24 8.47 -0.54 10.41
CA THR A 24 9.23 -1.02 11.57
C THR A 24 8.49 -0.87 12.89
N ARG A 25 7.45 -0.05 12.95
CA ARG A 25 6.63 0.16 14.16
C ARG A 25 5.38 -0.71 14.23
N GLN A 26 5.12 -1.53 13.21
CA GLN A 26 3.94 -2.41 13.24
C GLN A 26 3.98 -3.37 14.44
N THR A 27 2.86 -3.53 15.12
CA THR A 27 2.72 -4.44 16.28
C THR A 27 2.70 -5.92 15.89
N ILE A 28 2.32 -6.23 14.66
CA ILE A 28 2.39 -7.58 14.07
C ILE A 28 3.58 -7.63 13.11
N ARG A 29 4.39 -8.68 13.22
CA ARG A 29 5.66 -8.85 12.48
C ARG A 29 5.65 -9.97 11.44
N ASP A 30 4.55 -10.70 11.29
CA ASP A 30 4.45 -11.78 10.30
C ASP A 30 4.14 -11.25 8.89
N PHE A 31 5.05 -10.42 8.38
CA PHE A 31 4.96 -9.86 7.03
C PHE A 31 6.33 -9.72 6.35
N GLU A 32 6.32 -9.61 5.06
CA GLU A 32 7.44 -9.17 4.23
C GLU A 32 7.12 -7.86 3.52
N VAL A 33 8.15 -7.20 3.05
CA VAL A 33 8.06 -5.99 2.23
C VAL A 33 8.72 -6.26 0.89
N VAL A 34 7.99 -6.03 -0.19
CA VAL A 34 8.48 -6.18 -1.57
C VAL A 34 8.49 -4.80 -2.22
N VAL A 35 9.67 -4.20 -2.29
CA VAL A 35 9.91 -2.92 -2.94
C VAL A 35 10.30 -3.16 -4.39
N VAL A 36 9.59 -2.54 -5.32
CA VAL A 36 9.85 -2.66 -6.76
C VAL A 36 10.11 -1.30 -7.37
N GLU A 37 11.36 -1.07 -7.73
CA GLU A 37 11.81 0.14 -8.42
C GLU A 37 11.44 0.07 -9.91
N ASP A 38 10.71 1.05 -10.42
CA ASP A 38 10.17 1.09 -11.77
C ASP A 38 11.04 1.96 -12.71
N GLY A 39 12.34 1.66 -12.75
CA GLY A 39 13.29 2.36 -13.64
C GLY A 39 13.60 3.79 -13.18
N SER A 40 13.73 4.01 -11.87
CA SER A 40 14.08 5.30 -11.30
C SER A 40 15.47 5.77 -11.71
N SER A 41 15.62 7.07 -11.93
CA SER A 41 16.91 7.74 -12.04
C SER A 41 17.52 8.06 -10.66
N ILE A 42 16.67 8.11 -9.62
CA ILE A 42 17.06 8.25 -8.20
C ILE A 42 16.51 7.03 -7.46
N PRO A 43 17.30 5.92 -7.40
CA PRO A 43 16.82 4.68 -6.79
C PRO A 43 16.80 4.78 -5.26
N CYS A 44 15.91 4.00 -4.63
CA CYS A 44 15.78 3.93 -3.17
C CYS A 44 16.57 2.74 -2.56
N LYS A 45 17.48 2.11 -3.31
CA LYS A 45 18.19 0.91 -2.84
C LYS A 45 18.93 1.12 -1.52
N ASP A 46 19.70 2.21 -1.41
CA ASP A 46 20.45 2.52 -0.20
C ASP A 46 19.54 2.74 1.01
N VAL A 47 18.37 3.34 0.80
CA VAL A 47 17.32 3.46 1.82
C VAL A 47 16.85 2.08 2.26
N VAL A 48 16.49 1.22 1.31
CA VAL A 48 16.01 -0.15 1.61
C VAL A 48 17.05 -0.96 2.38
N ASP A 49 18.32 -0.87 2.01
CA ASP A 49 19.42 -1.59 2.67
C ASP A 49 19.55 -1.21 4.16
N ASN A 50 19.21 0.03 4.56
CA ASN A 50 19.21 0.48 5.95
C ASN A 50 18.12 -0.18 6.83
N TYR A 51 17.19 -0.88 6.23
CA TYR A 51 16.10 -1.57 6.93
C TYR A 51 16.21 -3.11 6.92
N ALA A 52 17.22 -3.66 6.25
CA ALA A 52 17.36 -5.10 6.03
C ALA A 52 17.53 -5.92 7.32
N ASP A 53 18.03 -5.32 8.40
CA ASP A 53 18.16 -5.93 9.73
C ASP A 53 16.88 -5.86 10.57
N ARG A 54 15.92 -4.99 10.20
CA ARG A 54 14.68 -4.72 10.95
C ARG A 54 13.43 -5.25 10.27
N LEU A 55 13.46 -5.44 8.94
CA LEU A 55 12.34 -5.89 8.12
C LEU A 55 12.76 -7.07 7.25
N SER A 56 11.85 -8.03 7.04
CA SER A 56 11.99 -9.01 5.96
C SER A 56 11.68 -8.29 4.65
N ILE A 57 12.70 -7.73 4.01
CA ILE A 57 12.55 -6.84 2.86
C ILE A 57 13.26 -7.38 1.63
N HIS A 58 12.60 -7.29 0.48
CA HIS A 58 13.10 -7.69 -0.83
C HIS A 58 13.03 -6.50 -1.78
N TYR A 59 14.17 -6.17 -2.39
CA TYR A 59 14.27 -5.09 -3.36
C TYR A 59 14.46 -5.65 -4.77
N TYR A 60 13.67 -5.14 -5.69
CA TYR A 60 13.77 -5.45 -7.12
C TYR A 60 13.82 -4.17 -7.94
N ASN A 61 14.64 -4.18 -8.99
CA ASN A 61 14.71 -3.10 -9.97
C ASN A 61 14.35 -3.63 -11.35
N LYS A 62 13.56 -2.90 -12.10
CA LYS A 62 13.16 -3.25 -13.48
C LYS A 62 13.03 -2.00 -14.36
N GLU A 63 12.98 -2.20 -15.65
CA GLU A 63 12.65 -1.13 -16.60
C GLU A 63 11.26 -0.56 -16.33
N ASN A 64 11.09 0.75 -16.56
CA ASN A 64 9.82 1.44 -16.33
C ASN A 64 8.70 0.84 -17.19
N SER A 65 7.62 0.48 -16.55
CA SER A 65 6.42 -0.06 -17.19
C SER A 65 5.11 0.47 -16.61
N GLY A 66 5.23 1.40 -15.68
CA GLY A 66 4.12 2.04 -14.99
C GLY A 66 3.66 1.28 -13.74
N PRO A 67 2.91 1.97 -12.86
CA PRO A 67 2.62 1.48 -11.50
C PRO A 67 1.81 0.17 -11.48
N GLY A 68 0.90 -0.04 -12.43
CA GLY A 68 0.11 -1.28 -12.48
C GLY A 68 0.97 -2.50 -12.74
N GLN A 69 1.86 -2.44 -13.73
CA GLN A 69 2.76 -3.55 -14.07
C GLN A 69 3.80 -3.78 -12.98
N THR A 70 4.22 -2.71 -12.30
CA THR A 70 5.16 -2.78 -11.18
C THR A 70 4.53 -3.46 -9.96
N ARG A 71 3.25 -3.21 -9.69
CA ARG A 71 2.50 -3.97 -8.68
C ARG A 71 2.38 -5.44 -9.04
N ASN A 72 2.04 -5.77 -10.31
CA ASN A 72 2.00 -7.16 -10.78
C ASN A 72 3.33 -7.87 -10.55
N TYR A 73 4.44 -7.22 -10.92
CA TYR A 73 5.79 -7.73 -10.75
C TYR A 73 6.13 -8.05 -9.28
N GLY A 74 5.69 -7.17 -8.37
CA GLY A 74 5.85 -7.37 -6.93
C GLY A 74 5.00 -8.54 -6.40
N VAL A 75 3.73 -8.62 -6.79
CA VAL A 75 2.82 -9.71 -6.36
C VAL A 75 3.33 -11.08 -6.82
N GLU A 76 3.89 -11.20 -8.01
CA GLU A 76 4.48 -12.45 -8.50
C GLU A 76 5.59 -12.97 -7.58
N ARG A 77 6.36 -12.07 -6.95
CA ARG A 77 7.52 -12.37 -6.10
C ARG A 77 7.24 -12.45 -4.61
N ALA A 78 6.06 -12.03 -4.22
CA ALA A 78 5.60 -12.06 -2.84
C ALA A 78 5.23 -13.47 -2.38
N ASN A 79 5.40 -13.78 -1.09
CA ASN A 79 5.14 -15.09 -0.51
C ASN A 79 3.92 -15.11 0.43
N GLY A 80 3.37 -13.95 0.80
CA GLY A 80 2.24 -13.84 1.70
C GLY A 80 0.93 -14.36 1.10
N GLU A 81 -0.02 -14.65 1.97
CA GLU A 81 -1.39 -15.00 1.58
C GLU A 81 -2.17 -13.77 1.10
N TYR A 82 -1.98 -12.65 1.80
CA TYR A 82 -2.59 -11.36 1.45
C TYR A 82 -1.54 -10.38 0.94
N MET A 83 -1.84 -9.78 -0.20
CA MET A 83 -1.07 -8.68 -0.79
C MET A 83 -1.64 -7.36 -0.28
N LEU A 84 -0.82 -6.57 0.39
CA LEU A 84 -1.15 -5.22 0.86
C LEU A 84 -0.46 -4.23 -0.09
N ILE A 85 -1.20 -3.72 -1.04
CA ILE A 85 -0.66 -2.83 -2.07
C ILE A 85 -0.75 -1.40 -1.56
N LEU A 86 0.40 -0.74 -1.46
CA LEU A 86 0.55 0.64 -0.97
C LEU A 86 1.28 1.49 -2.00
N ASP A 87 0.98 2.77 -2.05
CA ASP A 87 1.85 3.73 -2.72
C ASP A 87 3.03 4.11 -1.80
N SER A 88 4.16 4.53 -2.36
CA SER A 88 5.40 4.80 -1.63
C SER A 88 5.31 6.00 -0.67
N ASP A 89 4.30 6.85 -0.82
CA ASP A 89 4.04 8.04 0.00
C ASP A 89 3.06 7.81 1.17
N CYS A 90 2.83 6.55 1.53
CA CYS A 90 1.99 6.19 2.66
C CYS A 90 2.78 6.12 3.97
N ILE A 91 2.15 6.52 5.09
CA ILE A 91 2.64 6.29 6.45
C ILE A 91 1.57 5.48 7.19
N LEU A 92 1.94 4.32 7.70
CA LEU A 92 1.01 3.41 8.36
C LEU A 92 0.95 3.64 9.87
N PRO A 93 -0.25 3.64 10.48
CA PRO A 93 -0.39 3.55 11.94
C PRO A 93 0.23 2.25 12.49
N GLU A 94 0.78 2.28 13.69
CA GLU A 94 1.44 1.11 14.32
C GLU A 94 0.55 -0.13 14.45
N ASN A 95 -0.76 0.07 14.57
CA ASN A 95 -1.75 -1.01 14.69
C ASN A 95 -2.41 -1.39 13.36
N TYR A 96 -1.90 -0.92 12.21
CA TYR A 96 -2.55 -1.17 10.91
C TYR A 96 -2.80 -2.67 10.67
N LEU A 97 -1.77 -3.52 10.79
CA LEU A 97 -1.94 -4.96 10.60
C LEU A 97 -2.82 -5.61 11.67
N LYS A 98 -2.79 -5.13 12.90
CA LYS A 98 -3.65 -5.62 13.96
C LYS A 98 -5.13 -5.36 13.66
N GLU A 99 -5.45 -4.18 13.16
CA GLU A 99 -6.81 -3.85 12.74
C GLU A 99 -7.25 -4.67 11.52
N VAL A 100 -6.35 -4.84 10.53
CA VAL A 100 -6.59 -5.73 9.38
C VAL A 100 -6.89 -7.16 9.83
N GLU A 101 -6.11 -7.70 10.78
CA GLU A 101 -6.37 -9.04 11.31
C GLU A 101 -7.70 -9.16 12.04
N ALA A 102 -8.04 -8.19 12.87
CA ALA A 102 -9.31 -8.18 13.59
C ALA A 102 -10.50 -8.17 12.64
N GLU A 103 -10.46 -7.34 11.59
CA GLU A 103 -11.51 -7.29 10.58
C GLU A 103 -11.60 -8.60 9.77
N LEU A 104 -10.48 -9.18 9.37
CA LEU A 104 -10.46 -10.46 8.64
C LEU A 104 -10.93 -11.65 9.49
N GLN A 105 -10.72 -11.61 10.81
CA GLN A 105 -11.28 -12.61 11.75
C GLN A 105 -12.79 -12.45 11.89
N TYR A 106 -13.28 -11.22 11.95
CA TYR A 106 -14.71 -10.94 12.05
C TYR A 106 -15.44 -11.25 10.74
N LYS A 107 -14.87 -10.85 9.61
CA LYS A 107 -15.43 -11.07 8.29
C LYS A 107 -14.35 -11.45 7.29
N LYS A 108 -14.33 -12.71 6.88
CA LYS A 108 -13.44 -13.14 5.78
C LYS A 108 -13.75 -12.33 4.52
N ALA A 109 -12.74 -11.69 3.95
CA ALA A 109 -12.85 -10.91 2.73
C ALA A 109 -11.72 -11.29 1.78
N ASP A 110 -12.05 -11.46 0.51
CA ASP A 110 -11.05 -11.72 -0.54
C ASP A 110 -10.30 -10.44 -0.93
N ALA A 111 -10.94 -9.29 -0.80
CA ALA A 111 -10.34 -7.99 -0.99
C ALA A 111 -10.95 -6.94 -0.05
N PHE A 112 -10.13 -6.01 0.38
CA PHE A 112 -10.54 -4.88 1.22
C PHE A 112 -9.72 -3.64 0.88
N GLY A 113 -10.15 -2.49 1.36
CA GLY A 113 -9.39 -1.25 1.32
C GLY A 113 -9.71 -0.43 2.55
N GLY A 114 -8.74 0.32 3.01
CA GLY A 114 -8.89 1.21 4.14
C GLY A 114 -9.21 2.66 3.73
N PRO A 115 -9.72 3.47 4.65
CA PRO A 115 -9.79 4.91 4.46
C PRO A 115 -8.40 5.52 4.49
N ASP A 116 -8.21 6.52 3.65
CA ASP A 116 -7.05 7.40 3.68
C ASP A 116 -7.32 8.61 4.58
N ARG A 117 -6.29 9.08 5.27
CA ARG A 117 -6.35 10.26 6.13
C ARG A 117 -5.07 11.09 5.95
N ALA A 118 -5.20 12.42 5.93
CA ALA A 118 -4.05 13.30 5.96
C ALA A 118 -3.23 13.08 7.24
N HIS A 119 -1.92 12.97 7.11
CA HIS A 119 -1.01 12.93 8.25
C HIS A 119 -1.00 14.26 8.99
N GLU A 120 -0.69 14.25 10.29
CA GLU A 120 -0.70 15.46 11.13
C GLU A 120 0.36 16.49 10.68
N SER A 121 1.46 16.02 10.08
CA SER A 121 2.53 16.86 9.53
C SER A 121 2.16 17.61 8.24
N PHE A 122 1.01 17.30 7.64
CA PHE A 122 0.59 17.96 6.40
C PHE A 122 0.41 19.46 6.61
N THR A 123 0.83 20.24 5.62
CA THR A 123 0.60 21.69 5.58
C THR A 123 -0.90 22.00 5.55
N ASP A 124 -1.28 23.21 5.90
CA ASP A 124 -2.70 23.61 5.91
C ASP A 124 -3.34 23.49 4.51
N VAL A 125 -2.55 23.73 3.46
CA VAL A 125 -3.00 23.53 2.06
C VAL A 125 -3.26 22.03 1.78
N GLN A 126 -2.37 21.14 2.19
CA GLN A 126 -2.56 19.69 2.04
C GLN A 126 -3.74 19.19 2.87
N LYS A 127 -3.93 19.72 4.08
CA LYS A 127 -5.11 19.41 4.92
C LYS A 127 -6.41 19.91 4.27
N ALA A 128 -6.40 21.10 3.67
CA ALA A 128 -7.55 21.63 2.94
C ALA A 128 -7.89 20.79 1.70
N ILE A 129 -6.88 20.36 0.94
CA ILE A 129 -7.06 19.44 -0.20
C ILE A 129 -7.65 18.12 0.29
N ASN A 130 -7.10 17.53 1.36
CA ASN A 130 -7.64 16.30 1.92
C ASN A 130 -9.08 16.45 2.39
N TYR A 131 -9.40 17.56 3.06
CA TYR A 131 -10.77 17.87 3.46
C TYR A 131 -11.70 17.96 2.24
N ALA A 132 -11.29 18.67 1.18
CA ALA A 132 -12.05 18.74 -0.06
C ALA A 132 -12.25 17.36 -0.68
N MET A 133 -11.22 16.51 -0.69
CA MET A 133 -11.27 15.15 -1.24
C MET A 133 -12.10 14.17 -0.41
N THR A 134 -12.28 14.40 0.89
CA THR A 134 -13.03 13.52 1.81
C THR A 134 -14.40 14.08 2.17
N SER A 135 -14.70 15.31 1.79
CA SER A 135 -15.98 15.99 2.08
C SER A 135 -17.15 15.30 1.38
N PHE A 136 -18.27 15.25 2.08
CA PHE A 136 -19.54 14.77 1.51
C PHE A 136 -19.97 15.55 0.26
N PHE A 137 -19.71 16.84 0.23
CA PHE A 137 -20.12 17.72 -0.89
C PHE A 137 -19.34 17.45 -2.18
N THR A 138 -18.08 17.02 -2.07
CA THR A 138 -17.22 16.79 -3.24
C THR A 138 -17.21 15.34 -3.72
N THR A 139 -17.36 14.39 -2.81
CA THR A 139 -17.25 12.96 -3.11
C THR A 139 -18.46 12.11 -2.71
N GLY A 140 -19.55 12.74 -2.29
CA GLY A 140 -20.75 12.03 -1.84
C GLY A 140 -20.53 11.16 -0.60
N GLY A 141 -19.46 11.41 0.17
CA GLY A 141 -19.08 10.62 1.35
C GLY A 141 -18.36 9.30 1.05
N ILE A 142 -18.01 9.05 -0.21
CA ILE A 142 -17.32 7.84 -0.66
C ILE A 142 -15.90 7.74 -0.07
N ARG A 143 -15.21 8.87 0.10
CA ARG A 143 -13.84 8.96 0.63
C ARG A 143 -13.84 9.17 2.12
N GLY A 144 -14.56 9.23 2.92
CA GLY A 144 -14.47 9.47 4.38
C GLY A 144 -15.00 8.32 5.24
N GLY A 145 -15.32 7.17 4.68
CA GLY A 145 -15.83 6.02 5.44
C GLY A 145 -17.22 6.23 6.08
N LYS A 146 -17.94 7.32 5.76
CA LYS A 146 -19.21 7.71 6.39
C LYS A 146 -20.46 7.11 5.74
N LYS A 147 -20.32 6.39 4.64
CA LYS A 147 -21.43 5.72 3.96
C LYS A 147 -21.10 4.25 3.72
N LYS A 148 -22.01 3.34 4.13
CA LYS A 148 -21.99 1.96 3.63
C LYS A 148 -22.36 2.01 2.14
N LEU A 149 -21.41 1.65 1.28
CA LEU A 149 -21.63 1.47 -0.15
C LEU A 149 -22.10 0.04 -0.39
N ASP A 150 -23.12 -0.15 -1.22
CA ASP A 150 -23.55 -1.48 -1.68
C ASP A 150 -22.48 -2.17 -2.52
N LYS A 151 -21.60 -1.38 -3.16
CA LYS A 151 -20.41 -1.84 -3.88
C LYS A 151 -19.19 -1.05 -3.43
N PHE A 152 -18.19 -1.77 -2.89
CA PHE A 152 -16.91 -1.21 -2.52
C PHE A 152 -15.88 -1.55 -3.61
N TYR A 153 -15.19 -0.52 -4.10
CA TYR A 153 -14.09 -0.67 -5.03
C TYR A 153 -12.79 -0.32 -4.30
N PRO A 154 -11.94 -1.31 -3.95
CA PRO A 154 -10.64 -1.04 -3.36
C PRO A 154 -9.82 -0.13 -4.26
N ARG A 155 -9.11 0.83 -3.66
CA ARG A 155 -8.20 1.70 -4.40
C ARG A 155 -6.81 1.12 -4.40
N SER A 156 -6.09 1.33 -5.48
CA SER A 156 -4.76 0.76 -5.69
C SER A 156 -3.69 1.22 -4.70
N PHE A 157 -3.91 2.30 -3.97
CA PHE A 157 -2.93 2.85 -3.02
C PHE A 157 -3.09 2.36 -1.57
N ASN A 158 -4.19 1.70 -1.24
CA ASN A 158 -4.45 1.06 0.05
C ASN A 158 -5.43 -0.10 -0.17
N MET A 159 -4.93 -1.17 -0.75
CA MET A 159 -5.70 -2.35 -1.10
C MET A 159 -5.09 -3.61 -0.52
N GLY A 160 -5.87 -4.34 0.27
CA GLY A 160 -5.56 -5.72 0.63
C GLY A 160 -6.33 -6.68 -0.25
N ILE A 161 -5.67 -7.71 -0.76
CA ILE A 161 -6.29 -8.75 -1.59
C ILE A 161 -5.58 -10.10 -1.41
N ARG A 162 -6.33 -11.19 -1.36
CA ARG A 162 -5.76 -12.53 -1.37
C ARG A 162 -4.97 -12.76 -2.65
N LYS A 163 -3.77 -13.33 -2.54
CA LYS A 163 -2.88 -13.55 -3.68
C LYS A 163 -3.55 -14.38 -4.77
N GLU A 164 -4.22 -15.47 -4.40
CA GLU A 164 -4.91 -16.34 -5.34
C GLU A 164 -6.02 -15.61 -6.11
N VAL A 165 -6.77 -14.72 -5.44
CA VAL A 165 -7.84 -13.93 -6.08
C VAL A 165 -7.23 -12.89 -7.02
N TYR A 166 -6.15 -12.22 -6.60
CA TYR A 166 -5.44 -11.31 -7.48
C TYR A 166 -4.95 -11.97 -8.76
N GLN A 167 -4.38 -13.17 -8.65
CA GLN A 167 -3.91 -13.95 -9.78
C GLN A 167 -5.06 -14.43 -10.68
N ALA A 168 -6.17 -14.89 -10.10
CA ALA A 168 -7.36 -15.31 -10.85
C ALA A 168 -7.99 -14.15 -11.64
N LEU A 169 -7.90 -12.91 -11.13
CA LEU A 169 -8.36 -11.71 -11.82
C LEU A 169 -7.38 -11.18 -12.89
N GLY A 170 -6.17 -11.74 -12.98
CA GLY A 170 -5.13 -11.33 -13.93
C GLY A 170 -4.37 -10.07 -13.54
N GLY A 171 -4.52 -9.59 -12.30
CA GLY A 171 -3.83 -8.41 -11.78
C GLY A 171 -4.26 -7.10 -12.44
N PHE A 172 -3.37 -6.09 -12.43
CA PHE A 172 -3.61 -4.82 -13.12
C PHE A 172 -3.40 -4.94 -14.62
N SER A 173 -4.38 -4.49 -15.40
CA SER A 173 -4.26 -4.43 -16.86
C SER A 173 -3.21 -3.41 -17.27
N LYS A 174 -2.53 -3.65 -18.41
CA LYS A 174 -1.64 -2.67 -18.99
C LYS A 174 -2.50 -1.49 -19.50
N MET A 175 -2.30 -0.31 -18.94
CA MET A 175 -2.93 0.89 -19.46
C MET A 175 -2.40 1.15 -20.87
N ARG A 176 -3.29 1.36 -21.83
CA ARG A 176 -2.97 1.71 -23.21
C ARG A 176 -2.66 3.19 -23.34
#